data_82056a75f67b95a4f55faf3bc9a79cc0
#
_entry.id   82056a75f67b95a4f55faf3bc9a79cc0
#
_cell.length_a   1.000
_cell.length_b   1.000
_cell.length_c   1.000
_cell.angle_alpha   90.00
_cell.angle_beta   90.00
_cell.angle_gamma   90.00
#
_symmetry.space_group_name_H-M   'P 1'
#
loop_
_entity.id
_entity.type
_entity.pdbx_description
1 polymer ?
#
loop_
_entity_poly.entity_id
_entity_poly.type
_entity_poly.pdbx_seq_one_letter_code
_entity_poly.pdbx_strand_id
1 'polypeptide(L)'
;MDRYYIERFLSAHRAVIRGRVLEVKDSAYTRRFGAGVVESEVLDIEPSNPSATIVADLSAADSVPGSRFDCFILTQTLQFIYDVRAALGHAHRLLAPGGVLLATVPVVSRLAPSNGLTGEFWRFPPAACRRLFEEVFGAGQVTLQSYGNVTSAIAFLAGAAREELRSDQLDPCDEYFPVVIGIAATRRATDGAEPSSSAQVREASGGAVSR
;
A
#
# COMPACT_ATOMS: atom_id res chain seq x y z
N MET A 1 -3.71 -1.25 -19.81
CA MET A 1 -5.05 -0.92 -19.28
C MET A 1 -4.98 -0.57 -17.79
N ASP A 2 -4.45 -1.45 -16.94
CA ASP A 2 -4.24 -1.24 -15.50
C ASP A 2 -3.46 0.03 -15.17
N ARG A 3 -2.35 0.30 -15.88
CA ARG A 3 -1.56 1.54 -15.71
C ARG A 3 -2.41 2.81 -15.81
N TYR A 4 -3.40 2.86 -16.70
CA TYR A 4 -4.31 3.99 -16.83
C TYR A 4 -5.05 4.28 -15.51
N TYR A 5 -5.57 3.24 -14.86
CA TYR A 5 -6.29 3.36 -13.60
C TYR A 5 -5.37 3.63 -12.42
N ILE A 6 -4.18 3.02 -12.40
CA ILE A 6 -3.13 3.30 -11.40
C ILE A 6 -2.75 4.78 -11.43
N GLU A 7 -2.48 5.31 -12.62
CA GLU A 7 -2.11 6.72 -12.78
C GLU A 7 -3.24 7.68 -12.40
N ARG A 8 -4.50 7.35 -12.69
CA ARG A 8 -5.65 8.13 -12.20
C ARG A 8 -5.73 8.13 -10.68
N PHE A 9 -5.57 6.98 -10.04
CA PHE A 9 -5.56 6.86 -8.59
C PHE A 9 -4.44 7.69 -7.97
N LEU A 10 -3.20 7.54 -8.43
CA LEU A 10 -2.05 8.27 -7.90
C LEU A 10 -2.17 9.78 -8.15
N SER A 11 -2.68 10.20 -9.31
CA SER A 11 -2.95 11.61 -9.61
C SER A 11 -3.95 12.23 -8.65
N ALA A 12 -5.02 11.50 -8.28
CA ALA A 12 -6.00 11.95 -7.30
C ALA A 12 -5.41 12.09 -5.88
N HIS A 13 -4.37 11.31 -5.57
CA HIS A 13 -3.71 11.28 -4.26
C HIS A 13 -2.35 12.01 -4.25
N ARG A 14 -2.02 12.79 -5.29
CA ARG A 14 -0.71 13.45 -5.42
C ARG A 14 -0.30 14.31 -4.21
N ALA A 15 -1.26 14.87 -3.50
CA ALA A 15 -1.01 15.73 -2.34
C ALA A 15 -0.32 15.01 -1.17
N VAL A 16 -0.45 13.69 -1.07
CA VAL A 16 0.18 12.87 -0.03
C VAL A 16 1.48 12.20 -0.49
N ILE A 17 1.84 12.29 -1.79
CA ILE A 17 3.12 11.77 -2.32
C ILE A 17 4.19 12.84 -2.09
N ARG A 18 4.69 12.92 -0.86
CA ARG A 18 5.65 13.94 -0.40
C ARG A 18 6.49 13.44 0.77
N GLY A 19 7.49 14.25 1.19
CA GLY A 19 8.38 13.89 2.29
C GLY A 19 9.27 12.70 1.92
N ARG A 20 9.37 11.73 2.79
CA ARG A 20 10.08 10.47 2.54
C ARG A 20 9.13 9.47 1.89
N VAL A 21 9.41 9.12 0.65
CA VAL A 21 8.55 8.24 -0.15
C VAL A 21 9.25 6.91 -0.38
N LEU A 22 8.56 5.81 -0.10
CA LEU A 22 8.94 4.46 -0.48
C LEU A 22 8.09 4.03 -1.69
N GLU A 23 8.70 3.44 -2.70
CA GLU A 23 8.01 2.86 -3.84
C GLU A 23 8.55 1.45 -4.11
N VAL A 24 7.74 0.55 -4.64
CA VAL A 24 8.21 -0.80 -5.00
C VAL A 24 8.77 -0.82 -6.41
N LYS A 25 9.85 -1.61 -6.62
CA LYS A 25 10.48 -1.91 -7.88
C LYS A 25 11.26 -0.76 -8.50
N ASP A 26 10.71 0.42 -8.60
CA ASP A 26 11.37 1.65 -9.09
C ASP A 26 10.68 2.88 -8.50
N SER A 27 11.18 4.10 -8.83
CA SER A 27 10.62 5.37 -8.34
C SER A 27 9.85 6.16 -9.41
N ALA A 28 9.30 5.49 -10.41
CA ALA A 28 8.68 6.15 -11.55
C ALA A 28 7.45 6.96 -11.18
N TYR A 29 6.61 6.44 -10.30
CA TYR A 29 5.41 7.13 -9.84
C TYR A 29 5.74 8.25 -8.85
N THR A 30 6.72 8.06 -7.98
CA THR A 30 7.24 9.12 -7.10
C THR A 30 7.73 10.31 -7.91
N ARG A 31 8.54 10.07 -8.96
CA ARG A 31 9.02 11.16 -9.86
C ARG A 31 7.89 11.82 -10.62
N ARG A 32 6.86 11.08 -11.01
CA ARG A 32 5.77 11.60 -11.86
C ARG A 32 4.70 12.36 -11.09
N PHE A 33 4.35 11.89 -9.91
CA PHE A 33 3.19 12.40 -9.14
C PHE A 33 3.59 13.12 -7.85
N GLY A 34 4.81 12.91 -7.36
CA GLY A 34 5.29 13.51 -6.11
C GLY A 34 5.48 15.02 -6.21
N ALA A 35 5.23 15.70 -5.11
CA ALA A 35 5.50 17.13 -4.93
C ALA A 35 6.02 17.37 -3.50
N GLY A 36 7.21 17.97 -3.37
CA GLY A 36 7.86 18.14 -2.07
C GLY A 36 8.44 16.83 -1.51
N VAL A 37 8.89 15.94 -2.40
CA VAL A 37 9.63 14.73 -2.02
C VAL A 37 11.02 15.14 -1.52
N VAL A 38 11.36 14.72 -0.30
CA VAL A 38 12.64 14.99 0.35
C VAL A 38 13.61 13.83 0.13
N GLU A 39 13.08 12.61 0.19
CA GLU A 39 13.84 11.37 -0.01
C GLU A 39 12.96 10.37 -0.75
N SER A 40 13.54 9.64 -1.71
CA SER A 40 12.86 8.59 -2.47
C SER A 40 13.64 7.31 -2.35
N GLU A 41 13.05 6.28 -1.75
CA GLU A 41 13.63 4.95 -1.63
C GLU A 41 12.82 3.92 -2.41
N VAL A 42 13.48 2.86 -2.83
CA VAL A 42 12.90 1.78 -3.61
C VAL A 42 13.06 0.47 -2.87
N LEU A 43 11.93 -0.20 -2.61
CA LEU A 43 11.89 -1.55 -2.06
C LEU A 43 11.76 -2.56 -3.19
N ASP A 44 12.64 -3.54 -3.21
CA ASP A 44 12.51 -4.71 -4.08
C ASP A 44 12.96 -5.97 -3.35
N ILE A 45 12.40 -7.11 -3.74
CA ILE A 45 12.86 -8.43 -3.29
C ILE A 45 14.10 -8.88 -4.08
N GLU A 46 14.28 -8.37 -5.30
CA GLU A 46 15.36 -8.74 -6.20
C GLU A 46 16.63 -7.94 -5.92
N PRO A 47 17.71 -8.56 -5.39
CA PRO A 47 18.96 -7.87 -5.11
C PRO A 47 19.69 -7.38 -6.37
N SER A 48 19.32 -7.92 -7.53
CA SER A 48 19.87 -7.51 -8.83
C SER A 48 19.24 -6.22 -9.39
N ASN A 49 18.18 -5.71 -8.77
CA ASN A 49 17.57 -4.45 -9.21
C ASN A 49 18.47 -3.25 -8.84
N PRO A 50 19.05 -2.56 -9.84
CA PRO A 50 19.96 -1.43 -9.57
C PRO A 50 19.25 -0.20 -8.98
N SER A 51 17.92 -0.16 -9.05
CA SER A 51 17.11 0.91 -8.45
C SER A 51 16.79 0.67 -6.98
N ALA A 52 16.94 -0.57 -6.48
CA ALA A 52 16.59 -0.91 -5.11
C ALA A 52 17.58 -0.26 -4.11
N THR A 53 17.04 0.51 -3.18
CA THR A 53 17.78 1.05 -2.02
C THR A 53 17.54 0.19 -0.78
N ILE A 54 16.45 -0.56 -0.75
CA ILE A 54 16.09 -1.53 0.28
C ILE A 54 15.78 -2.86 -0.42
N VAL A 55 16.57 -3.89 -0.11
CA VAL A 55 16.32 -5.25 -0.60
C VAL A 55 15.68 -6.06 0.52
N ALA A 56 14.40 -6.37 0.39
CA ALA A 56 13.66 -7.15 1.38
C ALA A 56 12.38 -7.75 0.78
N ASP A 57 11.99 -8.91 1.32
CA ASP A 57 10.64 -9.45 1.14
C ASP A 57 9.68 -8.67 2.05
N LEU A 58 8.66 -8.03 1.48
CA LEU A 58 7.70 -7.25 2.25
C LEU A 58 6.91 -8.09 3.26
N SER A 59 6.77 -9.41 3.05
CA SER A 59 6.13 -10.32 4.01
C SER A 59 7.02 -10.69 5.20
N ALA A 60 8.34 -10.37 5.14
CA ALA A 60 9.34 -10.69 6.16
C ALA A 60 10.34 -9.51 6.37
N ALA A 61 9.84 -8.28 6.34
CA ALA A 61 10.67 -7.06 6.33
C ALA A 61 11.04 -6.56 7.75
N ASP A 62 11.19 -7.43 8.75
CA ASP A 62 11.50 -7.06 10.14
C ASP A 62 12.81 -6.28 10.28
N SER A 63 13.79 -6.58 9.44
CA SER A 63 15.11 -5.92 9.43
C SER A 63 15.06 -4.47 8.93
N VAL A 64 14.00 -4.07 8.22
CA VAL A 64 13.86 -2.71 7.72
C VAL A 64 13.34 -1.80 8.84
N PRO A 65 14.01 -0.69 9.17
CA PRO A 65 13.56 0.22 10.23
C PRO A 65 12.17 0.77 9.97
N GLY A 66 11.32 0.75 11.00
CA GLY A 66 9.96 1.28 10.94
C GLY A 66 9.86 2.80 11.08
N SER A 67 8.65 3.33 10.93
CA SER A 67 8.29 4.74 11.17
C SER A 67 9.13 5.75 10.38
N ARG A 68 9.44 5.42 9.12
CA ARG A 68 10.34 6.22 8.27
C ARG A 68 9.65 7.01 7.16
N PHE A 69 8.57 6.46 6.58
CA PHE A 69 8.05 6.97 5.32
C PHE A 69 6.75 7.74 5.52
N ASP A 70 6.65 8.92 4.91
CA ASP A 70 5.44 9.73 4.87
C ASP A 70 4.43 9.19 3.84
N CYS A 71 4.94 8.54 2.79
CA CYS A 71 4.13 7.88 1.78
C CYS A 71 4.79 6.56 1.33
N PHE A 72 3.96 5.52 1.14
CA PHE A 72 4.40 4.26 0.54
C PHE A 72 3.53 3.94 -0.67
N ILE A 73 4.12 3.88 -1.86
CA ILE A 73 3.46 3.53 -3.12
C ILE A 73 3.67 2.05 -3.39
N LEU A 74 2.59 1.25 -3.26
CA LEU A 74 2.59 -0.21 -3.37
C LEU A 74 1.63 -0.65 -4.49
N THR A 75 2.03 -0.45 -5.75
CA THR A 75 1.17 -0.73 -6.89
C THR A 75 1.39 -2.14 -7.43
N GLN A 76 0.29 -2.87 -7.68
CA GLN A 76 0.28 -4.18 -8.35
C GLN A 76 1.33 -5.16 -7.80
N THR A 77 1.46 -5.26 -6.49
CA THR A 77 2.48 -6.08 -5.82
C THR A 77 1.85 -7.17 -4.93
N LEU A 78 0.77 -6.83 -4.20
CA LEU A 78 0.19 -7.73 -3.19
C LEU A 78 -0.32 -9.06 -3.76
N GLN A 79 -0.67 -9.13 -5.05
CA GLN A 79 -1.08 -10.38 -5.69
C GLN A 79 0.04 -11.43 -5.79
N PHE A 80 1.30 -11.00 -5.69
CA PHE A 80 2.49 -11.86 -5.72
C PHE A 80 2.96 -12.30 -4.34
N ILE A 81 2.35 -11.78 -3.26
CA ILE A 81 2.72 -12.09 -1.89
C ILE A 81 1.66 -13.00 -1.27
N TYR A 82 2.05 -14.23 -0.89
CA TYR A 82 1.09 -15.18 -0.30
C TYR A 82 0.57 -14.71 1.05
N ASP A 83 1.45 -14.30 1.96
CA ASP A 83 1.06 -13.72 3.26
C ASP A 83 0.82 -12.21 3.16
N VAL A 84 -0.35 -11.87 2.63
CA VAL A 84 -0.78 -10.47 2.46
C VAL A 84 -0.91 -9.75 3.82
N ARG A 85 -1.29 -10.48 4.89
CA ARG A 85 -1.43 -9.86 6.23
C ARG A 85 -0.09 -9.43 6.79
N ALA A 86 0.94 -10.29 6.70
CA ALA A 86 2.29 -9.93 7.09
C ALA A 86 2.80 -8.73 6.28
N ALA A 87 2.62 -8.75 4.94
CA ALA A 87 3.02 -7.65 4.08
C ALA A 87 2.35 -6.32 4.45
N LEU A 88 1.05 -6.32 4.73
CA LEU A 88 0.32 -5.13 5.17
C LEU A 88 0.77 -4.65 6.56
N GLY A 89 1.06 -5.58 7.48
CA GLY A 89 1.62 -5.27 8.80
C GLY A 89 2.97 -4.56 8.67
N HIS A 90 3.86 -5.06 7.82
CA HIS A 90 5.14 -4.40 7.54
C HIS A 90 4.95 -3.07 6.82
N ALA A 91 4.07 -2.97 5.84
CA ALA A 91 3.77 -1.70 5.17
C ALA A 91 3.30 -0.63 6.16
N HIS A 92 2.40 -0.99 7.09
CA HIS A 92 1.96 -0.10 8.18
C HIS A 92 3.12 0.30 9.09
N ARG A 93 3.97 -0.66 9.52
CA ARG A 93 5.11 -0.42 10.39
C ARG A 93 6.15 0.52 9.78
N LEU A 94 6.38 0.42 8.47
CA LEU A 94 7.33 1.25 7.71
C LEU A 94 6.90 2.71 7.61
N LEU A 95 5.58 2.98 7.58
CA LEU A 95 5.06 4.35 7.55
C LEU A 95 5.35 5.09 8.85
N ALA A 96 5.63 6.38 8.77
CA ALA A 96 5.63 7.28 9.92
C ALA A 96 4.20 7.46 10.46
N PRO A 97 4.02 7.87 11.73
CA PRO A 97 2.71 8.29 12.22
C PRO A 97 2.10 9.38 11.34
N GLY A 98 0.88 9.16 10.85
CA GLY A 98 0.22 10.01 9.85
C GLY A 98 0.60 9.73 8.41
N GLY A 99 1.54 8.80 8.16
CA GLY A 99 1.95 8.40 6.81
C GLY A 99 0.86 7.60 6.08
N VAL A 100 0.91 7.61 4.75
CA VAL A 100 -0.12 7.05 3.88
C VAL A 100 0.43 5.95 2.98
N LEU A 101 -0.22 4.78 2.99
CA LEU A 101 -0.05 3.74 1.99
C LEU A 101 -0.99 4.00 0.81
N LEU A 102 -0.43 4.08 -0.38
CA LEU A 102 -1.16 4.12 -1.65
C LEU A 102 -0.95 2.79 -2.36
N ALA A 103 -1.91 1.88 -2.27
CA ALA A 103 -1.84 0.58 -2.89
C ALA A 103 -2.80 0.44 -4.06
N THR A 104 -2.43 -0.35 -5.07
CA THR A 104 -3.36 -0.81 -6.10
C THR A 104 -3.27 -2.31 -6.27
N VAL A 105 -4.42 -2.96 -6.45
CA VAL A 105 -4.53 -4.41 -6.60
C VAL A 105 -5.45 -4.78 -7.78
N PRO A 106 -5.22 -5.93 -8.43
CA PRO A 106 -6.06 -6.39 -9.52
C PRO A 106 -7.32 -7.07 -9.01
N VAL A 107 -8.45 -6.80 -9.66
CA VAL A 107 -9.69 -7.59 -9.50
C VAL A 107 -9.82 -8.57 -10.66
N VAL A 108 -9.61 -8.10 -11.86
CA VAL A 108 -9.66 -8.87 -13.10
C VAL A 108 -8.35 -8.67 -13.85
N SER A 109 -7.65 -9.76 -14.15
CA SER A 109 -6.49 -9.74 -15.04
C SER A 109 -6.13 -11.16 -15.47
N ARG A 110 -5.40 -11.30 -16.59
CA ARG A 110 -4.68 -12.53 -16.91
C ARG A 110 -3.53 -12.74 -15.92
N LEU A 111 -3.01 -13.96 -15.81
CA LEU A 111 -1.77 -14.22 -15.09
C LEU A 111 -0.57 -13.60 -15.82
N ALA A 112 0.41 -13.09 -15.07
CA ALA A 112 1.62 -12.53 -15.65
C ALA A 112 2.52 -13.66 -16.19
N PRO A 113 2.85 -13.68 -17.48
CA PRO A 113 3.66 -14.77 -18.06
C PRO A 113 5.07 -14.86 -17.46
N SER A 114 5.63 -13.72 -17.01
CA SER A 114 6.95 -13.65 -16.39
C SER A 114 7.05 -14.39 -15.06
N ASN A 115 5.94 -14.56 -14.35
CA ASN A 115 5.89 -15.20 -13.04
C ASN A 115 5.41 -16.65 -13.10
N GLY A 116 5.10 -17.15 -14.31
CA GLY A 116 4.55 -18.49 -14.52
C GLY A 116 3.20 -18.69 -13.83
N LEU A 117 2.78 -19.94 -13.67
CA LEU A 117 1.51 -20.27 -13.02
C LEU A 117 1.60 -20.32 -11.50
N THR A 118 2.78 -20.18 -10.92
CA THR A 118 3.04 -20.35 -9.49
C THR A 118 3.34 -19.04 -8.75
N GLY A 119 3.46 -17.93 -9.46
CA GLY A 119 3.92 -16.65 -8.89
C GLY A 119 2.83 -15.63 -8.55
N GLU A 120 1.57 -15.91 -8.87
CA GLU A 120 0.43 -15.04 -8.52
C GLU A 120 -0.58 -15.80 -7.68
N PHE A 121 -0.89 -15.27 -6.51
CA PHE A 121 -1.77 -15.93 -5.53
C PHE A 121 -3.18 -15.33 -5.50
N TRP A 122 -3.32 -14.01 -5.76
CA TRP A 122 -4.53 -13.29 -5.41
C TRP A 122 -5.14 -12.46 -6.53
N ARG A 123 -6.47 -12.37 -6.48
CA ARG A 123 -7.30 -11.32 -7.06
C ARG A 123 -8.17 -10.77 -5.94
N PHE A 124 -8.30 -9.45 -5.86
CA PHE A 124 -8.84 -8.80 -4.68
C PHE A 124 -10.18 -8.14 -4.96
N PRO A 125 -11.32 -8.76 -4.58
CA PRO A 125 -12.59 -8.05 -4.62
C PRO A 125 -12.62 -6.94 -3.54
N PRO A 126 -13.46 -5.89 -3.72
CA PRO A 126 -13.52 -4.74 -2.81
C PRO A 126 -13.70 -5.11 -1.33
N ALA A 127 -14.55 -6.10 -1.04
CA ALA A 127 -14.80 -6.56 0.34
C ALA A 127 -13.54 -7.16 1.00
N ALA A 128 -12.73 -7.92 0.24
CA ALA A 128 -11.47 -8.47 0.74
C ALA A 128 -10.46 -7.34 1.01
N CYS A 129 -10.34 -6.35 0.10
CA CYS A 129 -9.49 -5.18 0.32
C CYS A 129 -9.88 -4.45 1.60
N ARG A 130 -11.16 -4.12 1.77
CA ARG A 130 -11.64 -3.42 2.95
C ARG A 130 -11.25 -4.17 4.22
N ARG A 131 -11.59 -5.45 4.29
CA ARG A 131 -11.33 -6.27 5.48
C ARG A 131 -9.84 -6.36 5.82
N LEU A 132 -8.99 -6.68 4.84
CA LEU A 132 -7.55 -6.84 5.03
C LEU A 132 -6.87 -5.54 5.48
N PHE A 133 -7.22 -4.43 4.86
CA PHE A 133 -6.59 -3.15 5.20
C PHE A 133 -7.13 -2.57 6.52
N GLU A 134 -8.43 -2.69 6.81
CA GLU A 134 -9.00 -2.23 8.09
C GLU A 134 -8.52 -3.06 9.28
N GLU A 135 -8.20 -4.35 9.11
CA GLU A 135 -7.58 -5.18 10.15
C GLU A 135 -6.23 -4.61 10.61
N VAL A 136 -5.48 -3.98 9.73
CA VAL A 136 -4.13 -3.47 10.01
C VAL A 136 -4.14 -1.97 10.34
N PHE A 137 -4.84 -1.17 9.55
CA PHE A 137 -4.84 0.30 9.68
C PHE A 137 -5.95 0.82 10.60
N GLY A 138 -6.97 0.00 10.86
CA GLY A 138 -8.15 0.35 11.63
C GLY A 138 -9.29 0.92 10.79
N ALA A 139 -10.51 0.71 11.29
CA ALA A 139 -11.71 1.24 10.66
C ALA A 139 -11.66 2.77 10.57
N GLY A 140 -12.09 3.32 9.43
CA GLY A 140 -12.08 4.75 9.16
C GLY A 140 -10.72 5.32 8.67
N GLN A 141 -9.65 4.49 8.64
CA GLN A 141 -8.35 4.88 8.10
C GLN A 141 -8.15 4.46 6.65
N VAL A 142 -9.11 3.76 6.05
CA VAL A 142 -9.01 3.12 4.74
C VAL A 142 -10.09 3.66 3.80
N THR A 143 -9.66 4.17 2.65
CA THR A 143 -10.55 4.52 1.54
C THR A 143 -10.27 3.63 0.36
N LEU A 144 -11.33 3.16 -0.33
CA LEU A 144 -11.23 2.34 -1.52
C LEU A 144 -11.91 3.06 -2.69
N GLN A 145 -11.28 2.95 -3.85
CA GLN A 145 -11.83 3.43 -5.12
C GLN A 145 -11.74 2.30 -6.15
N SER A 146 -12.89 1.88 -6.66
CA SER A 146 -12.98 0.95 -7.79
C SER A 146 -12.76 1.70 -9.10
N TYR A 147 -12.00 1.08 -10.01
CA TYR A 147 -11.74 1.58 -11.35
C TYR A 147 -12.06 0.51 -12.39
N GLY A 148 -12.68 0.93 -13.48
CA GLY A 148 -13.03 0.05 -14.59
C GLY A 148 -14.54 -0.19 -14.70
N ASN A 149 -14.90 -0.88 -15.76
CA ASN A 149 -16.25 -1.26 -16.12
C ASN A 149 -16.22 -2.51 -17.01
N VAL A 150 -17.36 -3.05 -17.39
CA VAL A 150 -17.45 -4.26 -18.21
C VAL A 150 -16.68 -4.13 -19.54
N THR A 151 -16.72 -2.98 -20.19
CA THR A 151 -16.01 -2.76 -21.46
C THR A 151 -14.50 -2.84 -21.27
N SER A 152 -13.97 -2.13 -20.27
CA SER A 152 -12.53 -2.16 -19.95
C SER A 152 -12.08 -3.53 -19.43
N ALA A 153 -12.91 -4.25 -18.68
CA ALA A 153 -12.60 -5.60 -18.22
C ALA A 153 -12.48 -6.59 -19.38
N ILE A 154 -13.45 -6.59 -20.32
CA ILE A 154 -13.40 -7.44 -21.51
C ILE A 154 -12.19 -7.10 -22.37
N ALA A 155 -11.98 -5.82 -22.67
CA ALA A 155 -10.86 -5.36 -23.48
C ALA A 155 -9.51 -5.72 -22.84
N PHE A 156 -9.38 -5.59 -21.52
CA PHE A 156 -8.17 -5.97 -20.79
C PHE A 156 -7.88 -7.47 -20.87
N LEU A 157 -8.90 -8.31 -20.70
CA LEU A 157 -8.76 -9.76 -20.82
C LEU A 157 -8.46 -10.20 -22.27
N ALA A 158 -9.00 -9.48 -23.25
CA ALA A 158 -8.71 -9.69 -24.67
C ALA A 158 -7.31 -9.21 -25.08
N GLY A 159 -6.57 -8.52 -24.16
CA GLY A 159 -5.21 -8.04 -24.44
C GLY A 159 -5.17 -6.71 -25.19
N ALA A 160 -6.28 -5.97 -25.26
CA ALA A 160 -6.33 -4.68 -25.93
C ALA A 160 -5.40 -3.65 -25.27
N ALA A 161 -4.71 -2.88 -26.10
CA ALA A 161 -3.89 -1.76 -25.65
C ALA A 161 -4.78 -0.59 -25.16
N ARG A 162 -4.20 0.30 -24.32
CA ARG A 162 -4.91 1.49 -23.81
C ARG A 162 -5.42 2.38 -24.96
N GLU A 163 -4.65 2.48 -26.01
CA GLU A 163 -4.84 3.35 -27.18
C GLU A 163 -5.99 2.89 -28.07
N GLU A 164 -6.41 1.64 -27.95
CA GLU A 164 -7.54 1.06 -28.68
C GLU A 164 -8.90 1.44 -28.10
N LEU A 165 -8.91 2.03 -26.89
CA LEU A 165 -10.14 2.48 -26.22
C LEU A 165 -10.11 4.00 -26.03
N ARG A 166 -11.28 4.61 -26.19
CA ARG A 166 -11.47 6.03 -25.90
C ARG A 166 -11.64 6.26 -24.40
N SER A 167 -11.37 7.48 -23.95
CA SER A 167 -11.51 7.84 -22.52
C SER A 167 -12.96 7.70 -22.03
N ASP A 168 -13.94 8.00 -22.87
CA ASP A 168 -15.37 7.83 -22.53
C ASP A 168 -15.78 6.35 -22.31
N GLN A 169 -15.01 5.40 -22.81
CA GLN A 169 -15.18 3.96 -22.56
C GLN A 169 -14.43 3.48 -21.29
N LEU A 170 -13.37 4.19 -20.90
CA LEU A 170 -12.54 3.84 -19.74
C LEU A 170 -12.95 4.54 -18.45
N ASP A 171 -13.41 5.81 -18.56
CA ASP A 171 -13.67 6.68 -17.40
C ASP A 171 -14.87 6.27 -16.54
N PRO A 172 -15.97 5.74 -17.08
CA PRO A 172 -17.06 5.26 -16.25
C PRO A 172 -16.60 4.12 -15.33
N CYS A 173 -16.97 4.22 -14.05
CA CYS A 173 -16.70 3.17 -13.06
C CYS A 173 -17.97 2.36 -12.81
N ASP A 174 -17.85 1.03 -12.84
CA ASP A 174 -18.92 0.10 -12.51
C ASP A 174 -18.48 -0.75 -11.31
N GLU A 175 -19.22 -0.66 -10.22
CA GLU A 175 -18.89 -1.37 -8.97
C GLU A 175 -18.94 -2.89 -9.11
N TYR A 176 -19.69 -3.40 -10.09
CA TYR A 176 -19.81 -4.84 -10.36
C TYR A 176 -18.71 -5.38 -11.28
N PHE A 177 -18.05 -4.51 -12.04
CA PHE A 177 -17.00 -4.88 -12.99
C PHE A 177 -15.69 -4.09 -12.80
N PRO A 178 -15.18 -4.01 -11.57
CA PRO A 178 -13.91 -3.33 -11.35
C PRO A 178 -12.75 -4.09 -11.96
N VAL A 179 -11.79 -3.38 -12.53
CA VAL A 179 -10.52 -3.95 -13.04
C VAL A 179 -9.42 -3.79 -12.01
N VAL A 180 -9.34 -2.61 -11.38
CA VAL A 180 -8.35 -2.25 -10.36
C VAL A 180 -9.05 -1.61 -9.16
N ILE A 181 -8.60 -1.97 -7.97
CA ILE A 181 -8.93 -1.23 -6.73
C ILE A 181 -7.73 -0.39 -6.34
N GLY A 182 -7.94 0.91 -6.16
CA GLY A 182 -7.02 1.81 -5.48
C GLY A 182 -7.39 1.91 -4.00
N ILE A 183 -6.40 1.81 -3.14
CA ILE A 183 -6.56 1.84 -1.68
C ILE A 183 -5.62 2.92 -1.11
N ALA A 184 -6.19 3.89 -0.37
CA ALA A 184 -5.40 4.78 0.46
C ALA A 184 -5.67 4.44 1.93
N ALA A 185 -4.60 4.10 2.66
CA ALA A 185 -4.69 3.73 4.07
C ALA A 185 -3.70 4.56 4.88
N THR A 186 -4.18 5.23 5.96
CA THR A 186 -3.38 6.14 6.77
C THR A 186 -3.01 5.48 8.10
N ARG A 187 -1.73 5.47 8.44
CA ARG A 187 -1.30 5.11 9.79
C ARG A 187 -1.69 6.21 10.76
N ARG A 188 -2.34 5.84 11.89
CA ARG A 188 -2.77 6.84 12.89
C ARG A 188 -1.56 7.59 13.47
N ALA A 189 -1.73 8.87 13.73
CA ALA A 189 -0.69 9.70 14.33
C ALA A 189 -0.31 9.26 15.77
N THR A 190 -1.22 8.59 16.47
CA THR A 190 -1.03 8.09 17.84
C THR A 190 -0.29 6.75 17.92
N ASP A 191 -0.12 6.03 16.79
CA ASP A 191 0.49 4.69 16.77
C ASP A 191 2.02 4.69 17.01
N GLY A 192 2.60 5.83 17.40
CA GLY A 192 4.04 5.96 17.73
C GLY A 192 4.31 6.42 19.18
N ALA A 193 3.30 6.67 19.98
CA ALA A 193 3.46 7.02 21.39
C ALA A 193 3.46 5.72 22.22
N GLU A 194 4.64 5.15 22.50
CA GLU A 194 4.75 4.24 23.65
C GLU A 194 4.30 4.98 24.90
N PRO A 195 3.41 4.39 25.75
CA PRO A 195 3.14 4.97 27.05
C PRO A 195 4.45 4.96 27.83
N SER A 196 4.97 6.15 28.15
CA SER A 196 6.12 6.29 29.03
C SER A 196 5.80 5.60 30.37
N SER A 197 6.36 4.43 30.57
CA SER A 197 6.38 3.72 31.85
C SER A 197 7.30 4.45 32.83
N SER A 198 6.81 5.59 33.33
CA SER A 198 7.48 6.30 34.41
C SER A 198 6.47 7.04 35.28
N ALA A 199 5.72 6.30 36.06
CA ALA A 199 5.11 6.81 37.30
C ALA A 199 4.44 5.64 38.04
N GLN A 200 5.18 4.98 38.89
CA GLN A 200 4.69 4.50 40.21
C GLN A 200 5.76 3.66 40.88
N VAL A 201 6.81 4.32 41.36
CA VAL A 201 7.53 3.90 42.56
C VAL A 201 7.62 5.14 43.45
N ARG A 202 6.59 5.35 44.23
CA ARG A 202 6.71 6.20 45.43
C ARG A 202 5.88 5.58 46.54
N GLU A 203 6.65 5.08 47.51
CA GLU A 203 6.39 5.15 48.95
C GLU A 203 5.20 4.38 49.55
N ALA A 204 5.56 3.22 50.01
CA ALA A 204 5.01 2.74 51.29
C ALA A 204 6.18 2.36 52.22
N SER A 205 6.84 3.35 52.76
CA SER A 205 7.71 3.19 53.93
C SER A 205 7.39 4.33 54.89
N GLY A 206 6.84 4.00 56.01
CA GLY A 206 6.77 4.94 57.11
C GLY A 206 5.57 4.73 58.02
N GLY A 207 5.79 4.15 59.17
CA GLY A 207 4.85 4.26 60.23
C GLY A 207 4.83 3.11 61.20
N ALA A 208 5.97 2.90 61.85
CA ALA A 208 6.05 2.11 63.08
C ALA A 208 5.44 2.93 64.27
N VAL A 209 5.18 2.22 65.31
CA VAL A 209 5.26 2.58 66.75
C VAL A 209 3.92 2.65 67.50
N SER A 210 3.86 1.76 68.47
CA SER A 210 3.50 1.94 69.88
C SER A 210 2.04 1.84 70.30
N ARG A 211 1.60 0.85 70.86
CA ARG A 211 1.51 0.46 72.30
C ARG A 211 0.76 -0.86 72.45
#